data_f4a5db661cef4e7c920d73e2b15830e0
#
_entry.id   f4a5db661cef4e7c920d73e2b15830e0
#
_cell.length_a   1.000
_cell.length_b   1.000
_cell.length_c   1.000
_cell.angle_alpha   90.00
_cell.angle_beta   90.00
_cell.angle_gamma   90.00
#
_symmetry.space_group_name_H-M   'P 1'
#
loop_
_entity.id
_entity.type
_entity.pdbx_description
1 polymer ?
#
loop_
_entity_poly.entity_id
_entity_poly.type
_entity_poly.pdbx_seq_one_letter_code
_entity_poly.pdbx_strand_id
1 'polypeptide(L)'
;MKKAIFFGIFLILAVCVAQIYSLGLIRSSIENSVANLGKNENIEVLSFSKKEGLFNTSSELIASVHGAELNITSNISHFFGFVRGGGSISAANAPAKTLAQIFLGGREKIDFKVVGDELSFDLPHFELDDEGSKYTLRDSKVFVSFLAGNKISADISTASIKDYAYSADFKGLKAKLSEQKAELSFDELLFSSFALSFEAKNARINADFSSEPFLASGDIAGLDIFDTSFSDISFLGHSSDFDGQSLSLDNFSLKSAKAESLSLSAKAQKNEWAEYELSGELNATAKPSQILGSLGEIIAPYEDKILRQNEKGFSLSFKSQNNDIIFNESVSLSALIANEFFNMLLN
;
A
#
# COMPACT_ATOMS: atom_id res chain seq x y z
N MET A 1 -13.26 -13.40 1.53
CA MET A 1 -12.84 -13.71 0.15
C MET A 1 -13.86 -13.32 -0.91
N LYS A 2 -15.13 -13.77 -0.89
CA LYS A 2 -16.14 -13.42 -1.92
C LYS A 2 -16.41 -11.91 -2.02
N LYS A 3 -16.48 -11.17 -0.89
CA LYS A 3 -16.74 -9.72 -0.84
C LYS A 3 -15.58 -8.89 -1.41
N ALA A 4 -14.32 -9.26 -1.12
CA ALA A 4 -13.14 -8.59 -1.68
C ALA A 4 -13.02 -8.83 -3.20
N ILE A 5 -13.39 -10.02 -3.68
CA ILE A 5 -13.50 -10.33 -5.11
C ILE A 5 -14.54 -9.43 -5.77
N PHE A 6 -15.68 -9.19 -5.09
CA PHE A 6 -16.75 -8.35 -5.60
C PHE A 6 -16.34 -6.87 -5.71
N PHE A 7 -15.60 -6.35 -4.73
CA PHE A 7 -15.03 -5.01 -4.80
C PHE A 7 -13.98 -4.89 -5.91
N GLY A 8 -13.12 -5.89 -6.06
CA GLY A 8 -12.19 -5.98 -7.18
C GLY A 8 -12.90 -5.97 -8.53
N ILE A 9 -14.02 -6.69 -8.66
CA ILE A 9 -14.84 -6.72 -9.89
C ILE A 9 -15.55 -5.38 -10.12
N PHE A 10 -16.06 -4.73 -9.07
CA PHE A 10 -16.65 -3.39 -9.18
C PHE A 10 -15.59 -2.35 -9.64
N LEU A 11 -14.38 -2.43 -9.11
CA LEU A 11 -13.25 -1.58 -9.51
C LEU A 11 -12.82 -1.90 -10.96
N ILE A 12 -12.82 -3.18 -11.35
CA ILE A 12 -12.56 -3.60 -12.73
C ILE A 12 -13.64 -3.09 -13.68
N LEU A 13 -14.92 -3.13 -13.28
CA LEU A 13 -16.02 -2.54 -14.07
C LEU A 13 -15.87 -1.03 -14.22
N ALA A 14 -15.50 -0.33 -13.15
CA ALA A 14 -15.19 1.09 -13.20
C ALA A 14 -14.00 1.39 -14.12
N VAL A 15 -12.94 0.57 -14.06
CA VAL A 15 -11.79 0.63 -14.96
C VAL A 15 -12.18 0.29 -16.41
N CYS A 16 -13.07 -0.71 -16.62
CA CYS A 16 -13.55 -1.06 -17.96
C CYS A 16 -14.43 0.03 -18.56
N VAL A 17 -15.32 0.65 -17.79
CA VAL A 17 -16.10 1.84 -18.22
C VAL A 17 -15.13 2.96 -18.60
N ALA A 18 -14.07 3.12 -17.86
CA ALA A 18 -13.05 4.08 -18.11
C ALA A 18 -12.26 3.80 -19.41
N GLN A 19 -11.85 2.56 -19.68
CA GLN A 19 -11.27 2.18 -20.98
C GLN A 19 -12.21 2.48 -22.15
N ILE A 20 -13.53 2.32 -21.96
CA ILE A 20 -14.55 2.62 -22.96
C ILE A 20 -14.48 4.09 -23.38
N TYR A 21 -14.23 4.98 -22.44
CA TYR A 21 -14.34 6.41 -22.65
C TYR A 21 -13.03 7.15 -22.95
N SER A 22 -11.90 6.62 -22.52
CA SER A 22 -10.61 7.34 -22.58
C SER A 22 -9.91 7.33 -23.95
N LEU A 23 -10.25 6.39 -24.82
CA LEU A 23 -9.49 6.16 -26.05
C LEU A 23 -9.82 7.08 -27.23
N GLY A 24 -10.51 8.20 -27.05
CA GLY A 24 -10.72 9.23 -28.08
C GLY A 24 -11.48 8.79 -29.34
N LEU A 25 -11.73 7.49 -29.49
CA LEU A 25 -12.47 6.87 -30.57
C LEU A 25 -13.86 6.46 -30.07
N ILE A 26 -14.56 7.45 -29.53
CA ILE A 26 -15.73 7.26 -28.67
C ILE A 26 -16.83 6.40 -29.32
N ARG A 27 -16.99 6.47 -30.63
CA ARG A 27 -18.15 5.83 -31.27
C ARG A 27 -17.97 4.32 -31.51
N SER A 28 -16.85 3.92 -32.08
CA SER A 28 -16.57 2.50 -32.35
C SER A 28 -15.98 1.77 -31.13
N SER A 29 -15.30 2.50 -30.25
CA SER A 29 -14.68 1.92 -29.05
C SER A 29 -15.69 1.52 -27.98
N ILE A 30 -16.79 2.27 -27.82
CA ILE A 30 -17.85 1.93 -26.88
C ILE A 30 -18.43 0.54 -27.20
N GLU A 31 -18.80 0.30 -28.45
CA GLU A 31 -19.37 -1.00 -28.87
C GLU A 31 -18.38 -2.15 -28.72
N ASN A 32 -17.15 -1.94 -29.15
CA ASN A 32 -16.09 -2.95 -29.01
C ASN A 32 -15.78 -3.25 -27.54
N SER A 33 -15.84 -2.25 -26.69
CA SER A 33 -15.56 -2.41 -25.26
C SER A 33 -16.72 -3.10 -24.54
N VAL A 34 -17.96 -2.80 -24.88
CA VAL A 34 -19.14 -3.55 -24.38
C VAL A 34 -19.08 -5.00 -24.83
N ALA A 35 -18.72 -5.25 -26.11
CA ALA A 35 -18.53 -6.60 -26.62
C ALA A 35 -17.38 -7.34 -25.92
N ASN A 36 -16.29 -6.64 -25.55
CA ASN A 36 -15.20 -7.23 -24.78
C ASN A 36 -15.55 -7.49 -23.31
N LEU A 37 -16.38 -6.62 -22.70
CA LEU A 37 -16.94 -6.88 -21.37
C LEU A 37 -17.75 -8.18 -21.35
N GLY A 38 -18.59 -8.40 -22.39
CA GLY A 38 -19.39 -9.62 -22.52
C GLY A 38 -18.58 -10.90 -22.79
N LYS A 39 -17.26 -10.81 -23.05
CA LYS A 39 -16.36 -11.97 -23.14
C LYS A 39 -15.78 -12.37 -21.77
N ASN A 40 -15.95 -11.55 -20.75
CA ASN A 40 -15.48 -11.87 -19.39
C ASN A 40 -16.50 -12.80 -18.73
N GLU A 41 -16.09 -13.99 -18.34
CA GLU A 41 -16.94 -15.02 -17.73
C GLU A 41 -17.68 -14.55 -16.47
N ASN A 42 -17.21 -13.50 -15.82
CA ASN A 42 -17.79 -12.95 -14.60
C ASN A 42 -18.75 -11.78 -14.86
N ILE A 43 -18.88 -11.31 -16.11
CA ILE A 43 -19.66 -10.12 -16.46
C ILE A 43 -20.64 -10.48 -17.59
N GLU A 44 -21.93 -10.34 -17.33
CA GLU A 44 -22.98 -10.50 -18.32
C GLU A 44 -23.52 -9.12 -18.72
N VAL A 45 -23.47 -8.79 -20.01
CA VAL A 45 -24.08 -7.58 -20.54
C VAL A 45 -25.54 -7.86 -20.83
N LEU A 46 -26.45 -7.29 -20.02
CA LEU A 46 -27.89 -7.50 -20.14
C LEU A 46 -28.52 -6.58 -21.17
N SER A 47 -28.12 -5.32 -21.20
CA SER A 47 -28.57 -4.37 -22.21
C SER A 47 -27.54 -3.27 -22.43
N PHE A 48 -27.51 -2.75 -23.66
CA PHE A 48 -26.72 -1.60 -24.03
C PHE A 48 -27.48 -0.71 -25.01
N SER A 49 -27.54 0.57 -24.71
CA SER A 49 -28.08 1.60 -25.62
C SER A 49 -27.13 2.76 -25.74
N LYS A 50 -27.04 3.33 -26.94
CA LYS A 50 -26.19 4.46 -27.25
C LYS A 50 -26.97 5.48 -28.10
N LYS A 51 -26.91 6.77 -27.74
CA LYS A 51 -27.45 7.86 -28.49
C LYS A 51 -26.33 8.82 -28.85
N GLU A 52 -26.07 8.97 -30.16
CA GLU A 52 -25.01 9.79 -30.67
C GLU A 52 -25.57 11.17 -31.14
N GLY A 53 -25.01 12.26 -30.61
CA GLY A 53 -25.18 13.60 -31.10
C GLY A 53 -23.93 14.11 -31.82
N LEU A 54 -23.99 15.31 -32.38
CA LEU A 54 -22.87 15.92 -33.09
C LEU A 54 -21.69 16.21 -32.15
N PHE A 55 -21.97 16.62 -30.90
CA PHE A 55 -20.98 17.04 -29.91
C PHE A 55 -21.13 16.29 -28.60
N ASN A 56 -22.02 15.33 -28.49
CA ASN A 56 -22.23 14.53 -27.30
C ASN A 56 -22.61 13.09 -27.65
N THR A 57 -22.23 12.18 -26.78
CA THR A 57 -22.65 10.78 -26.81
C THR A 57 -23.18 10.41 -25.42
N SER A 58 -24.41 9.93 -25.36
CA SER A 58 -24.97 9.35 -24.15
C SER A 58 -25.07 7.84 -24.32
N SER A 59 -24.79 7.11 -23.24
CA SER A 59 -24.96 5.65 -23.22
C SER A 59 -25.55 5.18 -21.91
N GLU A 60 -26.22 4.05 -21.99
CA GLU A 60 -26.72 3.31 -20.86
C GLU A 60 -26.35 1.83 -21.05
N LEU A 61 -25.73 1.26 -20.06
CA LEU A 61 -25.29 -0.14 -20.01
C LEU A 61 -25.83 -0.78 -18.73
N ILE A 62 -26.53 -1.88 -18.85
CA ILE A 62 -26.88 -2.73 -17.72
C ILE A 62 -26.01 -3.98 -17.81
N ALA A 63 -25.21 -4.21 -16.79
CA ALA A 63 -24.35 -5.36 -16.68
C ALA A 63 -24.59 -6.09 -15.35
N SER A 64 -24.53 -7.41 -15.38
CA SER A 64 -24.64 -8.27 -14.21
C SER A 64 -23.28 -8.83 -13.86
N VAL A 65 -22.95 -8.81 -12.57
CA VAL A 65 -21.74 -9.40 -12.00
C VAL A 65 -22.17 -10.32 -10.86
N HIS A 66 -22.06 -11.60 -11.07
CA HIS A 66 -22.54 -12.62 -10.11
C HIS A 66 -23.99 -12.36 -9.62
N GLY A 67 -24.87 -11.96 -10.53
CA GLY A 67 -26.28 -11.72 -10.24
C GLY A 67 -26.60 -10.32 -9.67
N ALA A 68 -25.61 -9.49 -9.40
CA ALA A 68 -25.82 -8.10 -9.06
C ALA A 68 -25.80 -7.23 -10.32
N GLU A 69 -26.93 -6.58 -10.61
CA GLU A 69 -27.09 -5.75 -11.79
C GLU A 69 -26.73 -4.30 -11.51
N LEU A 70 -25.85 -3.75 -12.36
CA LEU A 70 -25.39 -2.38 -12.32
C LEU A 70 -25.89 -1.63 -13.56
N ASN A 71 -26.51 -0.48 -13.36
CA ASN A 71 -26.85 0.44 -14.44
C ASN A 71 -25.78 1.55 -14.51
N ILE A 72 -25.11 1.62 -15.64
CA ILE A 72 -24.07 2.59 -15.94
C ILE A 72 -24.58 3.56 -16.97
N THR A 73 -24.79 4.81 -16.56
CA THR A 73 -25.21 5.88 -17.47
C THR A 73 -24.06 6.84 -17.69
N SER A 74 -23.94 7.37 -18.91
CA SER A 74 -22.96 8.39 -19.22
C SER A 74 -23.48 9.43 -20.19
N ASN A 75 -22.92 10.63 -20.11
CA ASN A 75 -23.11 11.70 -21.08
C ASN A 75 -21.74 12.39 -21.27
N ILE A 76 -21.18 12.22 -22.45
CA ILE A 76 -19.83 12.69 -22.79
C ILE A 76 -19.90 13.63 -23.94
N SER A 77 -19.44 14.86 -23.73
CA SER A 77 -19.27 15.88 -24.76
C SER A 77 -17.87 15.76 -25.34
N HIS A 78 -17.79 15.88 -26.65
CA HIS A 78 -16.54 15.88 -27.41
C HIS A 78 -16.53 17.04 -28.40
N PHE A 79 -15.50 17.86 -28.32
CA PHE A 79 -15.34 19.03 -29.16
C PHE A 79 -13.88 19.22 -29.51
N PHE A 80 -13.52 19.15 -30.81
CA PHE A 80 -12.15 19.29 -31.32
C PHE A 80 -11.07 18.52 -30.53
N GLY A 81 -11.34 17.25 -30.22
CA GLY A 81 -10.39 16.42 -29.46
C GLY A 81 -10.45 16.59 -27.94
N PHE A 82 -11.21 17.54 -27.42
CA PHE A 82 -11.47 17.64 -26.00
C PHE A 82 -12.65 16.75 -25.62
N VAL A 83 -12.42 15.90 -24.65
CA VAL A 83 -13.42 14.99 -24.07
C VAL A 83 -13.73 15.47 -22.66
N ARG A 84 -15.02 15.72 -22.38
CA ARG A 84 -15.49 16.08 -21.05
C ARG A 84 -16.90 15.54 -20.83
N GLY A 85 -17.10 14.96 -19.69
CA GLY A 85 -18.41 14.45 -19.36
C GLY A 85 -18.47 13.82 -18.01
N GLY A 86 -19.42 12.94 -17.83
CA GLY A 86 -19.58 12.17 -16.62
C GLY A 86 -20.73 11.21 -16.74
N GLY A 87 -20.97 10.53 -15.67
CA GLY A 87 -22.03 9.55 -15.58
C GLY A 87 -22.18 9.03 -14.19
N SER A 88 -22.86 7.91 -14.09
CA SER A 88 -23.05 7.26 -12.81
C SER A 88 -23.14 5.75 -12.96
N ILE A 89 -22.73 5.07 -11.92
CA ILE A 89 -22.95 3.64 -11.72
C ILE A 89 -23.95 3.51 -10.58
N SER A 90 -25.08 2.83 -10.84
CA SER A 90 -26.14 2.64 -9.84
C SER A 90 -26.55 1.18 -9.75
N ALA A 91 -27.03 0.79 -8.58
CA ALA A 91 -27.57 -0.54 -8.33
C ALA A 91 -28.94 -0.68 -9.00
N ALA A 92 -29.11 -1.67 -9.90
CA ALA A 92 -30.34 -1.88 -10.66
C ALA A 92 -31.27 -2.92 -10.05
N ASN A 93 -30.76 -3.86 -9.27
CA ASN A 93 -31.56 -4.92 -8.63
C ASN A 93 -31.29 -5.04 -7.11
N ALA A 94 -32.05 -5.88 -6.43
CA ALA A 94 -31.94 -6.07 -4.98
C ALA A 94 -30.56 -6.57 -4.51
N PRO A 95 -29.91 -7.56 -5.15
CA PRO A 95 -28.53 -7.94 -4.81
C PRO A 95 -27.53 -6.79 -4.92
N ALA A 96 -27.60 -6.00 -6.02
CA ALA A 96 -26.72 -4.83 -6.19
C ALA A 96 -26.98 -3.75 -5.13
N LYS A 97 -28.25 -3.51 -4.77
CA LYS A 97 -28.62 -2.56 -3.70
C LYS A 97 -28.09 -3.01 -2.34
N THR A 98 -28.19 -4.29 -2.03
CA THR A 98 -27.62 -4.83 -0.79
C THR A 98 -26.11 -4.63 -0.73
N LEU A 99 -25.40 -4.84 -1.85
CA LEU A 99 -23.97 -4.59 -1.92
C LEU A 99 -23.65 -3.10 -1.79
N ALA A 100 -24.42 -2.22 -2.45
CA ALA A 100 -24.26 -0.79 -2.31
C ALA A 100 -24.51 -0.31 -0.87
N GLN A 101 -25.47 -0.89 -0.16
CA GLN A 101 -25.70 -0.62 1.26
C GLN A 101 -24.50 -1.03 2.12
N ILE A 102 -23.93 -2.19 1.85
CA ILE A 102 -22.76 -2.70 2.60
C ILE A 102 -21.52 -1.86 2.32
N PHE A 103 -21.21 -1.58 1.05
CA PHE A 103 -19.94 -0.97 0.65
C PHE A 103 -19.97 0.56 0.58
N LEU A 104 -21.11 1.15 0.27
CA LEU A 104 -21.23 2.59 0.04
C LEU A 104 -22.04 3.31 1.13
N GLY A 105 -22.24 2.68 2.30
CA GLY A 105 -22.97 3.27 3.41
C GLY A 105 -24.41 3.66 3.06
N GLY A 106 -25.09 2.84 2.24
CA GLY A 106 -26.47 3.07 1.82
C GLY A 106 -26.63 3.92 0.55
N ARG A 107 -25.55 4.35 -0.08
CA ARG A 107 -25.63 5.05 -1.38
C ARG A 107 -25.75 4.03 -2.49
N GLU A 108 -26.84 4.12 -3.25
CA GLU A 108 -27.07 3.23 -4.39
C GLU A 108 -26.40 3.72 -5.69
N LYS A 109 -25.65 4.84 -5.64
CA LYS A 109 -25.09 5.49 -6.82
C LYS A 109 -23.72 6.09 -6.57
N ILE A 110 -22.81 5.90 -7.53
CA ILE A 110 -21.50 6.54 -7.61
C ILE A 110 -21.47 7.38 -8.88
N ASP A 111 -21.13 8.65 -8.74
CA ASP A 111 -20.93 9.53 -9.88
C ASP A 111 -19.45 9.50 -10.31
N PHE A 112 -19.22 9.60 -11.63
CA PHE A 112 -17.89 9.74 -12.20
C PHE A 112 -17.82 10.92 -13.16
N LYS A 113 -16.61 11.45 -13.35
CA LYS A 113 -16.31 12.51 -14.31
C LYS A 113 -15.23 12.03 -15.26
N VAL A 114 -15.29 12.47 -16.50
CA VAL A 114 -14.30 12.22 -17.54
C VAL A 114 -13.76 13.57 -18.02
N VAL A 115 -12.45 13.76 -18.03
CA VAL A 115 -11.78 14.94 -18.56
C VAL A 115 -10.54 14.49 -19.33
N GLY A 116 -10.56 14.61 -20.65
CA GLY A 116 -9.49 14.07 -21.49
C GLY A 116 -9.43 12.54 -21.39
N ASP A 117 -8.32 12.04 -20.93
CA ASP A 117 -8.05 10.62 -20.69
C ASP A 117 -8.18 10.21 -19.22
N GLU A 118 -8.58 11.14 -18.36
CA GLU A 118 -8.75 10.90 -16.94
C GLU A 118 -10.21 10.64 -16.58
N LEU A 119 -10.44 9.58 -15.85
CA LEU A 119 -11.68 9.26 -15.19
C LEU A 119 -11.52 9.45 -13.69
N SER A 120 -12.44 10.15 -13.07
CA SER A 120 -12.44 10.34 -11.62
C SER A 120 -13.74 9.90 -10.96
N PHE A 121 -13.61 9.28 -9.79
CA PHE A 121 -14.71 8.83 -8.94
C PHE A 121 -14.61 9.53 -7.58
N ASP A 122 -15.74 10.06 -7.12
CA ASP A 122 -15.89 10.55 -5.75
C ASP A 122 -16.54 9.44 -4.89
N LEU A 123 -15.78 8.87 -3.96
CA LEU A 123 -16.22 7.84 -3.01
C LEU A 123 -16.26 8.45 -1.60
N PRO A 124 -17.38 9.12 -1.22
CA PRO A 124 -17.40 9.85 0.05
C PRO A 124 -17.43 8.96 1.29
N HIS A 125 -17.91 7.75 1.16
CA HIS A 125 -17.88 6.73 2.21
C HIS A 125 -17.85 5.34 1.60
N PHE A 126 -16.96 4.51 2.12
CA PHE A 126 -16.88 3.09 1.83
C PHE A 126 -16.67 2.35 3.14
N GLU A 127 -17.39 1.28 3.35
CA GLU A 127 -17.25 0.41 4.50
C GLU A 127 -17.35 -1.05 4.08
N LEU A 128 -16.40 -1.86 4.52
CA LEU A 128 -16.36 -3.29 4.31
C LEU A 128 -16.16 -3.96 5.68
N ASP A 129 -17.05 -4.87 6.01
CA ASP A 129 -16.91 -5.78 7.14
C ASP A 129 -16.62 -7.18 6.59
N ASP A 130 -15.45 -7.73 6.88
CA ASP A 130 -15.01 -9.03 6.40
C ASP A 130 -14.40 -9.83 7.56
N GLU A 131 -15.11 -10.89 7.96
CA GLU A 131 -14.71 -11.83 9.02
C GLU A 131 -14.30 -11.17 10.36
N GLY A 132 -14.95 -10.04 10.70
CA GLY A 132 -14.65 -9.29 11.92
C GLY A 132 -13.64 -8.15 11.77
N SER A 133 -13.01 -8.03 10.60
CA SER A 133 -12.19 -6.88 10.26
C SER A 133 -13.03 -5.83 9.54
N LYS A 134 -13.02 -4.61 10.05
CA LYS A 134 -13.74 -3.49 9.48
C LYS A 134 -12.79 -2.53 8.78
N TYR A 135 -13.04 -2.31 7.49
CA TYR A 135 -12.31 -1.37 6.63
C TYR A 135 -13.21 -0.18 6.34
N THR A 136 -12.73 1.03 6.53
CA THR A 136 -13.49 2.24 6.27
C THR A 136 -12.64 3.22 5.46
N LEU A 137 -13.22 3.80 4.39
CA LEU A 137 -12.65 4.93 3.66
C LEU A 137 -13.64 6.08 3.70
N ARG A 138 -13.16 7.31 3.86
CA ARG A 138 -13.99 8.52 3.83
C ARG A 138 -13.36 9.58 2.95
N ASP A 139 -14.23 10.28 2.22
CA ASP A 139 -13.88 11.40 1.36
C ASP A 139 -12.73 11.05 0.41
N SER A 140 -12.95 9.95 -0.34
CA SER A 140 -11.95 9.38 -1.22
C SER A 140 -12.22 9.80 -2.66
N LYS A 141 -11.15 10.11 -3.40
CA LYS A 141 -11.16 10.33 -4.85
C LYS A 141 -10.24 9.35 -5.51
N VAL A 142 -10.73 8.69 -6.53
CA VAL A 142 -9.93 7.77 -7.34
C VAL A 142 -9.86 8.33 -8.75
N PHE A 143 -8.65 8.37 -9.30
CA PHE A 143 -8.38 8.83 -10.66
C PHE A 143 -7.74 7.68 -11.43
N VAL A 144 -8.18 7.50 -12.67
CA VAL A 144 -7.62 6.51 -13.59
C VAL A 144 -7.30 7.20 -14.91
N SER A 145 -6.03 7.15 -15.32
CA SER A 145 -5.58 7.66 -16.63
C SER A 145 -5.03 6.51 -17.46
N PHE A 146 -5.39 6.48 -18.74
CA PHE A 146 -5.08 5.36 -19.66
C PHE A 146 -4.04 5.71 -20.70
N LEU A 147 -3.99 6.95 -21.20
CA LEU A 147 -3.05 7.36 -22.24
C LEU A 147 -1.63 7.53 -21.72
N ALA A 148 -1.48 7.82 -20.42
CA ALA A 148 -0.19 8.02 -19.79
C ALA A 148 0.38 6.74 -19.14
N GLY A 149 0.04 5.55 -19.63
CA GLY A 149 0.54 4.26 -19.14
C GLY A 149 -0.22 3.74 -17.92
N ASN A 150 -1.56 3.62 -18.04
CA ASN A 150 -2.43 2.98 -17.01
C ASN A 150 -2.11 3.42 -15.58
N LYS A 151 -2.22 4.72 -15.32
CA LYS A 151 -1.98 5.26 -13.98
C LYS A 151 -3.26 5.26 -13.16
N ILE A 152 -3.17 4.78 -11.95
CA ILE A 152 -4.22 4.85 -10.94
C ILE A 152 -3.69 5.70 -9.80
N SER A 153 -4.48 6.68 -9.35
CA SER A 153 -4.19 7.40 -8.12
C SER A 153 -5.42 7.49 -7.23
N ALA A 154 -5.19 7.55 -5.94
CA ALA A 154 -6.24 7.72 -4.94
C ALA A 154 -5.82 8.77 -3.92
N ASP A 155 -6.72 9.70 -3.63
CA ASP A 155 -6.62 10.65 -2.53
C ASP A 155 -7.71 10.29 -1.51
N ILE A 156 -7.33 9.92 -0.31
CA ILE A 156 -8.22 9.42 0.74
C ILE A 156 -8.01 10.27 1.99
N SER A 157 -9.04 11.02 2.40
CA SER A 157 -8.91 11.90 3.58
C SER A 157 -8.69 11.09 4.85
N THR A 158 -9.46 10.02 5.03
CA THR A 158 -9.26 9.08 6.14
C THR A 158 -9.50 7.64 5.70
N ALA A 159 -8.62 6.75 6.14
CA ALA A 159 -8.79 5.31 6.00
C ALA A 159 -8.60 4.64 7.35
N SER A 160 -9.40 3.65 7.67
CA SER A 160 -9.21 2.87 8.90
C SER A 160 -9.37 1.37 8.66
N ILE A 161 -8.58 0.61 9.39
CA ILE A 161 -8.67 -0.84 9.50
C ILE A 161 -8.84 -1.13 10.99
N LYS A 162 -9.89 -1.85 11.34
CA LYS A 162 -10.15 -2.30 12.72
C LYS A 162 -10.41 -3.79 12.73
N ASP A 163 -9.57 -4.48 13.45
CA ASP A 163 -9.65 -5.91 13.71
C ASP A 163 -9.71 -6.12 15.24
N TYR A 164 -10.03 -7.33 15.71
CA TYR A 164 -10.01 -7.63 17.13
C TYR A 164 -8.60 -7.54 17.77
N ALA A 165 -7.54 -7.73 16.96
CA ALA A 165 -6.15 -7.74 17.42
C ALA A 165 -5.44 -6.40 17.22
N TYR A 166 -5.88 -5.58 16.26
CA TYR A 166 -5.22 -4.31 15.93
C TYR A 166 -6.17 -3.28 15.30
N SER A 167 -5.76 -2.03 15.34
CA SER A 167 -6.35 -0.96 14.55
C SER A 167 -5.27 -0.12 13.87
N ALA A 168 -5.61 0.38 12.69
CA ALA A 168 -4.76 1.32 11.94
C ALA A 168 -5.67 2.42 11.36
N ASP A 169 -5.40 3.68 11.72
CA ASP A 169 -6.13 4.85 11.25
C ASP A 169 -5.17 5.76 10.48
N PHE A 170 -5.46 6.01 9.20
CA PHE A 170 -4.68 6.87 8.32
C PHE A 170 -5.41 8.19 8.07
N LYS A 171 -4.64 9.29 8.00
CA LYS A 171 -5.11 10.60 7.52
C LYS A 171 -4.26 11.04 6.33
N GLY A 172 -4.91 11.66 5.35
CA GLY A 172 -4.25 12.20 4.17
C GLY A 172 -3.54 11.14 3.32
N LEU A 173 -4.10 9.93 3.24
CA LEU A 173 -3.52 8.82 2.48
C LEU A 173 -3.61 9.10 0.98
N LYS A 174 -2.48 9.06 0.29
CA LYS A 174 -2.39 9.17 -1.17
C LYS A 174 -1.63 7.99 -1.72
N ALA A 175 -2.17 7.39 -2.76
CA ALA A 175 -1.56 6.29 -3.46
C ALA A 175 -1.50 6.60 -4.96
N LYS A 176 -0.39 6.25 -5.60
CA LYS A 176 -0.24 6.29 -7.06
C LYS A 176 0.38 4.99 -7.51
N LEU A 177 -0.20 4.40 -8.53
CA LEU A 177 0.27 3.17 -9.14
C LEU A 177 0.36 3.37 -10.64
N SER A 178 1.46 2.94 -11.23
CA SER A 178 1.67 2.81 -12.66
C SER A 178 2.26 1.42 -12.95
N GLU A 179 2.46 1.08 -14.22
CA GLU A 179 3.07 -0.19 -14.60
C GLU A 179 4.44 -0.44 -13.98
N GLN A 180 5.16 0.63 -13.67
CA GLN A 180 6.56 0.55 -13.23
C GLN A 180 6.83 1.16 -11.86
N LYS A 181 5.87 1.90 -11.27
CA LYS A 181 6.09 2.64 -10.02
C LYS A 181 4.86 2.60 -9.12
N ALA A 182 5.13 2.50 -7.83
CA ALA A 182 4.13 2.72 -6.80
C ALA A 182 4.63 3.79 -5.83
N GLU A 183 3.75 4.73 -5.49
CA GLU A 183 3.99 5.77 -4.49
C GLU A 183 2.87 5.72 -3.46
N LEU A 184 3.23 5.75 -2.19
CA LEU A 184 2.31 5.85 -1.06
C LEU A 184 2.77 6.98 -0.16
N SER A 185 1.84 7.84 0.28
CA SER A 185 2.14 8.84 1.30
C SER A 185 0.94 9.03 2.22
N PHE A 186 1.19 9.44 3.44
CA PHE A 186 0.17 9.81 4.41
C PHE A 186 0.68 10.91 5.35
N ASP A 187 -0.25 11.69 5.87
CA ASP A 187 0.07 12.75 6.82
C ASP A 187 0.23 12.17 8.23
N GLU A 188 -0.62 11.20 8.60
CA GLU A 188 -0.62 10.57 9.92
C GLU A 188 -1.09 9.10 9.81
N LEU A 189 -0.43 8.22 10.54
CA LEU A 189 -0.86 6.84 10.80
C LEU A 189 -0.83 6.59 12.30
N LEU A 190 -1.97 6.25 12.86
CA LEU A 190 -2.09 5.74 14.23
C LEU A 190 -2.28 4.22 14.15
N PHE A 191 -1.37 3.49 14.75
CA PHE A 191 -1.45 2.03 14.86
C PHE A 191 -1.54 1.63 16.32
N SER A 192 -2.40 0.68 16.64
CA SER A 192 -2.55 0.11 17.98
C SER A 192 -2.85 -1.38 17.91
N SER A 193 -2.15 -2.15 18.72
CA SER A 193 -2.39 -3.58 18.95
C SER A 193 -2.17 -3.91 20.43
N PHE A 194 -2.33 -5.17 20.81
CA PHE A 194 -2.05 -5.62 22.18
C PHE A 194 -0.58 -5.43 22.59
N ALA A 195 0.35 -5.52 21.64
CA ALA A 195 1.78 -5.53 21.91
C ALA A 195 2.48 -4.23 21.51
N LEU A 196 1.91 -3.47 20.57
CA LEU A 196 2.57 -2.33 19.95
C LEU A 196 1.57 -1.23 19.63
N SER A 197 1.88 0.01 20.01
CA SER A 197 1.22 1.19 19.50
C SER A 197 2.26 2.20 19.01
N PHE A 198 1.98 2.84 17.89
CA PHE A 198 2.82 3.89 17.36
C PHE A 198 2.02 4.92 16.55
N GLU A 199 2.58 6.10 16.44
CA GLU A 199 2.13 7.19 15.58
C GLU A 199 3.24 7.53 14.60
N ALA A 200 2.95 7.50 13.29
CA ALA A 200 3.86 7.94 12.24
C ALA A 200 3.31 9.16 11.52
N LYS A 201 4.17 10.15 11.25
CA LYS A 201 3.81 11.44 10.65
C LYS A 201 4.57 11.70 9.36
N ASN A 202 3.84 12.22 8.36
CA ASN A 202 4.39 12.67 7.09
C ASN A 202 5.31 11.62 6.44
N ALA A 203 4.74 10.47 6.11
CA ALA A 203 5.46 9.39 5.46
C ALA A 203 5.30 9.45 3.94
N ARG A 204 6.37 9.06 3.24
CA ARG A 204 6.37 8.80 1.80
C ARG A 204 7.14 7.53 1.53
N ILE A 205 6.56 6.64 0.74
CA ILE A 205 7.14 5.37 0.33
C ILE A 205 7.05 5.29 -1.19
N ASN A 206 8.15 4.94 -1.84
CA ASN A 206 8.23 4.79 -3.29
C ASN A 206 8.78 3.40 -3.61
N ALA A 207 8.24 2.79 -4.65
CA ALA A 207 8.78 1.58 -5.24
C ALA A 207 8.92 1.78 -6.75
N ASP A 208 10.03 1.35 -7.32
CA ASP A 208 10.34 1.41 -8.75
C ASP A 208 10.64 0.00 -9.27
N PHE A 209 9.80 -0.45 -10.20
CA PHE A 209 9.86 -1.76 -10.85
C PHE A 209 10.28 -1.63 -12.33
N SER A 210 10.77 -0.46 -12.74
CA SER A 210 11.10 -0.19 -14.16
C SER A 210 12.31 -0.97 -14.66
N SER A 211 13.17 -1.41 -13.77
CA SER A 211 14.36 -2.21 -14.07
C SER A 211 14.75 -3.07 -12.88
N GLU A 212 15.44 -4.16 -13.12
CA GLU A 212 16.11 -4.91 -12.06
C GLU A 212 17.48 -4.28 -11.73
N PRO A 213 17.86 -4.18 -10.45
CA PRO A 213 17.08 -4.57 -9.27
C PRO A 213 15.91 -3.61 -8.99
N PHE A 214 14.81 -4.13 -8.42
CA PHE A 214 13.68 -3.31 -7.98
C PHE A 214 14.07 -2.47 -6.76
N LEU A 215 13.73 -1.19 -6.79
CA LEU A 215 14.09 -0.24 -5.74
C LEU A 215 12.89 0.08 -4.87
N ALA A 216 13.12 0.19 -3.56
CA ALA A 216 12.17 0.71 -2.60
C ALA A 216 12.86 1.77 -1.73
N SER A 217 12.19 2.90 -1.52
CA SER A 217 12.69 3.96 -0.65
C SER A 217 11.55 4.61 0.11
N GLY A 218 11.87 5.24 1.23
CA GLY A 218 10.85 5.99 1.97
C GLY A 218 11.46 6.89 3.02
N ASP A 219 10.63 7.85 3.42
CA ASP A 219 10.92 8.83 4.46
C ASP A 219 9.72 8.91 5.40
N ILE A 220 9.99 9.04 6.70
CA ILE A 220 9.01 9.32 7.74
C ILE A 220 9.56 10.46 8.59
N ALA A 221 8.87 11.60 8.63
CA ALA A 221 9.36 12.75 9.35
C ALA A 221 9.37 12.58 10.86
N GLY A 222 8.38 11.84 11.39
CA GLY A 222 8.28 11.55 12.82
C GLY A 222 7.64 10.20 13.08
N LEU A 223 8.14 9.50 14.10
CA LEU A 223 7.62 8.20 14.56
C LEU A 223 7.69 8.17 16.09
N ASP A 224 6.54 8.08 16.71
CA ASP A 224 6.41 7.92 18.16
C ASP A 224 6.01 6.46 18.46
N ILE A 225 6.86 5.73 19.18
CA ILE A 225 6.63 4.35 19.59
C ILE A 225 6.77 4.29 21.10
N PHE A 226 5.69 3.90 21.81
CA PHE A 226 5.62 3.95 23.26
C PHE A 226 5.97 5.35 23.78
N ASP A 227 7.07 5.48 24.52
CA ASP A 227 7.60 6.72 25.12
C ASP A 227 8.81 7.30 24.34
N THR A 228 9.13 6.72 23.18
CA THR A 228 10.30 7.09 22.39
C THR A 228 9.88 7.74 21.07
N SER A 229 10.46 8.93 20.80
CA SER A 229 10.21 9.66 19.57
C SER A 229 11.45 9.65 18.67
N PHE A 230 11.23 9.39 17.39
CA PHE A 230 12.22 9.40 16.33
C PHE A 230 11.88 10.41 15.26
N SER A 231 12.89 10.93 14.59
CA SER A 231 12.76 11.83 13.46
C SER A 231 13.69 11.45 12.31
N ASP A 232 13.47 12.06 11.14
CA ASP A 232 14.32 11.89 9.97
C ASP A 232 14.58 10.41 9.64
N ILE A 233 13.53 9.61 9.70
CA ILE A 233 13.63 8.20 9.36
C ILE A 233 13.65 8.08 7.86
N SER A 234 14.65 7.39 7.31
CA SER A 234 14.71 7.08 5.89
C SER A 234 15.17 5.66 5.64
N PHE A 235 14.73 5.09 4.53
CA PHE A 235 15.23 3.80 4.07
C PHE A 235 15.40 3.78 2.55
N LEU A 236 16.37 3.00 2.12
CA LEU A 236 16.63 2.64 0.73
C LEU A 236 16.98 1.16 0.69
N GLY A 237 16.32 0.43 -0.17
CA GLY A 237 16.60 -0.98 -0.37
C GLY A 237 16.29 -1.42 -1.79
N HIS A 238 16.73 -2.61 -2.12
CA HIS A 238 16.45 -3.21 -3.42
C HIS A 238 16.24 -4.72 -3.32
N SER A 239 15.54 -5.27 -4.31
CA SER A 239 15.38 -6.72 -4.51
C SER A 239 15.88 -7.09 -5.89
N SER A 240 16.61 -8.19 -6.01
CA SER A 240 17.09 -8.68 -7.31
C SER A 240 15.94 -9.02 -8.26
N ASP A 241 14.82 -9.47 -7.73
CA ASP A 241 13.67 -9.99 -8.46
C ASP A 241 12.39 -9.98 -7.60
N PHE A 242 11.24 -10.34 -8.19
CA PHE A 242 9.98 -10.48 -7.46
C PHE A 242 9.93 -11.67 -6.51
N ASP A 243 10.76 -12.68 -6.70
CA ASP A 243 10.81 -13.89 -5.85
C ASP A 243 11.63 -13.68 -4.59
N GLY A 244 12.29 -12.52 -4.45
CA GLY A 244 13.07 -12.15 -3.27
C GLY A 244 14.31 -13.02 -3.07
N GLN A 245 14.97 -13.46 -4.15
CA GLN A 245 16.21 -14.25 -4.06
C GLN A 245 17.33 -13.50 -3.33
N SER A 246 17.39 -12.19 -3.55
CA SER A 246 18.29 -11.30 -2.83
C SER A 246 17.58 -10.02 -2.46
N LEU A 247 17.58 -9.69 -1.18
CA LEU A 247 17.06 -8.46 -0.62
C LEU A 247 18.21 -7.66 -0.02
N SER A 248 18.24 -6.37 -0.27
CA SER A 248 19.21 -5.45 0.36
C SER A 248 18.48 -4.27 0.97
N LEU A 249 18.84 -3.96 2.19
CA LEU A 249 18.58 -2.68 2.83
C LEU A 249 19.90 -1.90 2.76
N ASP A 250 20.02 -1.04 1.76
CA ASP A 250 21.27 -0.31 1.50
C ASP A 250 21.52 0.73 2.58
N ASN A 251 20.45 1.35 3.05
CA ASN A 251 20.49 2.29 4.15
C ASN A 251 19.14 2.34 4.85
N PHE A 252 19.17 2.24 6.14
CA PHE A 252 18.10 2.66 7.05
C PHE A 252 18.71 3.63 8.04
N SER A 253 18.06 4.75 8.31
CA SER A 253 18.54 5.70 9.30
C SER A 253 17.40 6.30 10.10
N LEU A 254 17.67 6.66 11.34
CA LEU A 254 16.78 7.40 12.21
C LEU A 254 17.57 8.30 13.15
N LYS A 255 16.88 9.31 13.71
CA LYS A 255 17.39 10.14 14.79
C LYS A 255 16.48 10.08 16.02
N SER A 256 17.09 10.03 17.20
CA SER A 256 16.37 10.18 18.46
C SER A 256 16.00 11.66 18.71
N ALA A 257 15.14 11.90 19.71
CA ALA A 257 14.81 13.25 20.17
C ALA A 257 16.03 14.07 20.62
N LYS A 258 17.15 13.41 20.97
CA LYS A 258 18.44 14.04 21.33
C LYS A 258 19.35 14.25 20.14
N ALA A 259 18.87 14.07 18.93
CA ALA A 259 19.63 14.12 17.68
C ALA A 259 20.75 13.07 17.55
N GLU A 260 20.74 12.04 18.39
CA GLU A 260 21.58 10.88 18.24
C GLU A 260 21.07 10.05 17.06
N SER A 261 21.97 9.50 16.25
CA SER A 261 21.60 8.80 15.03
C SER A 261 21.97 7.32 15.08
N LEU A 262 21.13 6.51 14.43
CA LEU A 262 21.36 5.12 14.15
C LEU A 262 21.19 4.87 12.67
N SER A 263 22.09 4.10 12.07
CA SER A 263 21.97 3.64 10.69
C SER A 263 22.22 2.14 10.60
N LEU A 264 21.54 1.49 9.67
CA LEU A 264 21.62 0.05 9.43
C LEU A 264 21.69 -0.20 7.92
N SER A 265 22.62 -1.05 7.52
CA SER A 265 22.58 -1.71 6.21
C SER A 265 22.54 -3.21 6.40
N ALA A 266 21.80 -3.91 5.55
CA ALA A 266 21.65 -5.34 5.66
C ALA A 266 21.42 -6.00 4.30
N LYS A 267 21.81 -7.25 4.17
CA LYS A 267 21.52 -8.09 3.01
C LYS A 267 20.94 -9.41 3.49
N ALA A 268 19.96 -9.89 2.75
CA ALA A 268 19.38 -11.21 2.90
C ALA A 268 19.46 -11.91 1.55
N GLN A 269 20.12 -13.04 1.47
CA GLN A 269 20.25 -13.83 0.26
C GLN A 269 19.73 -15.23 0.52
N LYS A 270 18.87 -15.73 -0.37
CA LYS A 270 18.31 -17.08 -0.29
C LYS A 270 19.38 -18.10 -0.66
N ASN A 271 19.60 -19.09 0.19
CA ASN A 271 20.51 -20.19 -0.07
C ASN A 271 19.81 -21.33 -0.84
N GLU A 272 20.54 -22.38 -1.15
CA GLU A 272 20.04 -23.57 -1.88
C GLU A 272 18.87 -24.28 -1.14
N TRP A 273 18.70 -24.06 0.17
CA TRP A 273 17.66 -24.64 1.01
C TRP A 273 16.44 -23.73 1.17
N ALA A 274 16.37 -22.63 0.39
CA ALA A 274 15.35 -21.58 0.49
C ALA A 274 15.33 -20.82 1.83
N GLU A 275 16.42 -20.88 2.62
CA GLU A 275 16.63 -20.12 3.84
C GLU A 275 17.42 -18.85 3.51
N TYR A 276 17.17 -17.75 4.26
CA TYR A 276 17.89 -16.51 4.08
C TYR A 276 19.17 -16.47 4.91
N GLU A 277 20.29 -16.24 4.23
CA GLU A 277 21.54 -15.83 4.85
C GLU A 277 21.54 -14.32 5.04
N LEU A 278 21.74 -13.88 6.29
CA LEU A 278 21.72 -12.49 6.68
C LEU A 278 23.12 -11.95 6.91
N SER A 279 23.38 -10.72 6.51
CA SER A 279 24.58 -9.96 6.88
C SER A 279 24.26 -8.48 6.94
N GLY A 280 25.01 -7.73 7.74
CA GLY A 280 24.79 -6.29 7.80
C GLY A 280 25.71 -5.57 8.78
N GLU A 281 25.54 -4.25 8.80
CA GLU A 281 26.26 -3.35 9.68
C GLU A 281 25.30 -2.33 10.30
N LEU A 282 25.47 -2.09 11.60
CA LEU A 282 24.78 -1.04 12.32
C LEU A 282 25.85 -0.04 12.79
N ASN A 283 25.57 1.25 12.61
CA ASN A 283 26.37 2.35 13.11
C ASN A 283 25.50 3.29 13.93
N ALA A 284 26.00 3.79 15.05
CA ALA A 284 25.26 4.66 15.94
C ALA A 284 26.17 5.68 16.61
N THR A 285 25.70 6.91 16.81
CA THR A 285 26.45 7.98 17.48
C THR A 285 26.45 7.85 19.01
N ALA A 286 25.49 7.11 19.56
CA ALA A 286 25.40 6.71 20.97
C ALA A 286 25.10 5.20 21.05
N LYS A 287 25.06 4.61 22.23
CA LYS A 287 24.63 3.22 22.37
C LYS A 287 23.22 3.03 21.83
N PRO A 288 22.94 1.99 21.02
CA PRO A 288 21.62 1.75 20.48
C PRO A 288 20.49 1.74 21.52
N SER A 289 20.73 1.22 22.74
CA SER A 289 19.76 1.29 23.84
C SER A 289 19.38 2.72 24.23
N GLN A 290 20.30 3.65 24.16
CA GLN A 290 20.06 5.07 24.47
C GLN A 290 19.25 5.77 23.34
N ILE A 291 19.52 5.37 22.09
CA ILE A 291 18.80 5.91 20.92
C ILE A 291 17.37 5.36 20.87
N LEU A 292 17.20 4.05 21.10
CA LEU A 292 15.94 3.34 20.97
C LEU A 292 15.04 3.43 22.23
N GLY A 293 15.53 4.03 23.33
CA GLY A 293 14.74 4.16 24.57
C GLY A 293 14.26 2.83 25.09
N SER A 294 12.99 2.74 25.44
CA SER A 294 12.39 1.50 25.96
C SER A 294 12.51 0.30 25.00
N LEU A 295 12.51 0.55 23.68
CA LEU A 295 12.78 -0.52 22.70
C LEU A 295 14.21 -1.06 22.78
N GLY A 296 15.14 -0.25 23.27
CA GLY A 296 16.55 -0.61 23.44
C GLY A 296 16.85 -1.44 24.68
N GLU A 297 15.94 -1.56 25.64
CA GLU A 297 16.14 -2.32 26.87
C GLU A 297 16.49 -3.79 26.62
N ILE A 298 15.94 -4.36 25.54
CA ILE A 298 16.19 -5.77 25.16
C ILE A 298 17.67 -5.99 24.80
N ILE A 299 18.32 -5.00 24.16
CA ILE A 299 19.71 -5.11 23.68
C ILE A 299 20.73 -4.57 24.68
N ALA A 300 20.30 -3.69 25.60
CA ALA A 300 21.17 -3.03 26.56
C ALA A 300 22.13 -3.99 27.33
N PRO A 301 21.69 -5.18 27.81
CA PRO A 301 22.58 -6.11 28.52
C PRO A 301 23.71 -6.66 27.66
N TYR A 302 23.57 -6.63 26.34
CA TYR A 302 24.51 -7.25 25.40
C TYR A 302 25.44 -6.25 24.74
N GLU A 303 25.13 -4.95 24.80
CA GLU A 303 25.82 -3.90 24.05
C GLU A 303 27.34 -3.91 24.27
N ASP A 304 27.78 -4.02 25.50
CA ASP A 304 29.25 -4.06 25.82
C ASP A 304 29.95 -5.28 25.26
N LYS A 305 29.21 -6.34 24.91
CA LYS A 305 29.76 -7.57 24.34
C LYS A 305 29.78 -7.54 22.82
N ILE A 306 28.82 -6.87 22.20
CA ILE A 306 28.60 -6.90 20.75
C ILE A 306 29.00 -5.60 20.04
N LEU A 307 29.04 -4.45 20.72
CA LEU A 307 29.40 -3.17 20.10
C LEU A 307 30.91 -2.96 20.08
N ARG A 308 31.38 -2.37 19.00
CA ARG A 308 32.75 -1.81 18.90
C ARG A 308 32.65 -0.31 18.95
N GLN A 309 33.38 0.32 19.86
CA GLN A 309 33.51 1.77 19.92
C GLN A 309 34.53 2.25 18.89
N ASN A 310 34.23 3.33 18.19
CA ASN A 310 35.10 3.99 17.24
C ASN A 310 35.03 5.54 17.41
N GLU A 311 35.77 6.29 16.62
CA GLU A 311 35.82 7.76 16.71
C GLU A 311 34.46 8.46 16.46
N LYS A 312 33.53 7.78 15.76
CA LYS A 312 32.21 8.32 15.39
C LYS A 312 31.06 7.81 16.29
N GLY A 313 31.37 6.91 17.24
CA GLY A 313 30.39 6.31 18.12
C GLY A 313 30.57 4.79 18.24
N PHE A 314 29.53 4.05 17.90
CA PHE A 314 29.45 2.60 18.03
C PHE A 314 29.14 1.93 16.69
N SER A 315 29.69 0.74 16.48
CA SER A 315 29.41 -0.08 15.31
C SER A 315 29.22 -1.54 15.69
N LEU A 316 28.45 -2.26 14.86
CA LEU A 316 28.16 -3.68 14.97
C LEU A 316 28.06 -4.26 13.56
N SER A 317 28.86 -5.27 13.25
CA SER A 317 28.63 -6.12 12.09
C SER A 317 27.97 -7.44 12.51
N PHE A 318 27.14 -8.00 11.66
CA PHE A 318 26.50 -9.29 11.90
C PHE A 318 26.39 -10.12 10.62
N LYS A 319 26.44 -11.43 10.77
CA LYS A 319 26.14 -12.37 9.68
C LYS A 319 25.54 -13.66 10.24
N SER A 320 24.69 -14.31 9.48
CA SER A 320 24.24 -15.67 9.77
C SER A 320 25.35 -16.67 9.43
N GLN A 321 25.54 -17.65 10.28
CA GLN A 321 26.47 -18.75 10.09
C GLN A 321 25.99 -19.97 10.89
N ASN A 322 25.80 -21.12 10.21
CA ASN A 322 25.38 -22.36 10.85
C ASN A 322 24.10 -22.23 11.72
N ASN A 323 23.06 -21.59 11.20
CA ASN A 323 21.79 -21.30 11.88
C ASN A 323 21.92 -20.42 13.13
N ASP A 324 23.00 -19.67 13.25
CA ASP A 324 23.22 -18.67 14.29
C ASP A 324 23.53 -17.31 13.70
N ILE A 325 23.45 -16.26 14.51
CA ILE A 325 23.88 -14.91 14.14
C ILE A 325 25.20 -14.63 14.88
N ILE A 326 26.24 -14.32 14.12
CA ILE A 326 27.55 -14.00 14.63
C ILE A 326 27.78 -12.50 14.54
N PHE A 327 28.03 -11.87 15.68
CA PHE A 327 28.35 -10.44 15.78
C PHE A 327 29.86 -10.23 15.81
N ASN A 328 30.32 -9.25 15.00
CA ASN A 328 31.74 -8.87 14.91
C ASN A 328 32.69 -10.04 14.72
N GLU A 329 32.26 -11.08 13.98
CA GLU A 329 33.01 -12.29 13.67
C GLU A 329 33.35 -13.20 14.88
N SER A 330 32.87 -12.89 16.08
CA SER A 330 33.32 -13.57 17.30
C SER A 330 32.25 -13.90 18.33
N VAL A 331 31.14 -13.20 18.36
CA VAL A 331 30.12 -13.33 19.39
C VAL A 331 28.85 -13.94 18.81
N SER A 332 28.53 -15.16 19.24
CA SER A 332 27.32 -15.89 18.82
C SER A 332 26.09 -15.41 19.58
N LEU A 333 24.97 -15.19 18.88
CA LEU A 333 23.68 -14.86 19.48
C LEU A 333 23.19 -15.98 20.41
N SER A 334 23.31 -17.23 19.97
CA SER A 334 22.91 -18.40 20.76
C SER A 334 23.71 -18.49 22.06
N ALA A 335 25.02 -18.18 22.04
CA ALA A 335 25.85 -18.15 23.24
C ALA A 335 25.49 -17.01 24.20
N LEU A 336 25.08 -15.83 23.68
CA LEU A 336 24.61 -14.72 24.50
C LEU A 336 23.33 -15.10 25.25
N ILE A 337 22.35 -15.68 24.54
CA ILE A 337 21.05 -16.08 25.10
C ILE A 337 21.27 -17.22 26.13
N ALA A 338 22.10 -18.20 25.83
CA ALA A 338 22.38 -19.30 26.76
C ALA A 338 23.00 -18.80 28.06
N ASN A 339 23.96 -17.87 27.99
CA ASN A 339 24.61 -17.32 29.19
C ASN A 339 23.61 -16.57 30.10
N GLU A 340 22.64 -15.85 29.55
CA GLU A 340 21.59 -15.20 30.37
C GLU A 340 20.64 -16.19 30.98
N PHE A 341 20.23 -17.20 30.24
CA PHE A 341 19.36 -18.26 30.78
C PHE A 341 20.02 -18.96 31.97
N PHE A 342 21.34 -19.25 31.88
CA PHE A 342 22.09 -19.80 33.00
C PHE A 342 22.22 -18.84 34.18
N ASN A 343 22.41 -17.54 33.93
CA ASN A 343 22.46 -16.52 34.98
C ASN A 343 21.12 -16.34 35.71
N MET A 344 19.98 -16.43 34.98
CA MET A 344 18.65 -16.42 35.58
C MET A 344 18.35 -17.66 36.45
N LEU A 345 18.92 -18.81 36.11
CA LEU A 345 18.75 -20.06 36.88
C LEU A 345 19.61 -20.12 38.15
N LEU A 346 20.66 -19.29 38.21
CA LEU A 346 21.62 -19.28 39.33
C LEU A 346 21.37 -18.19 40.37
N ASN A 347 20.46 -17.22 40.08
CA ASN A 347 19.98 -16.19 40.96
C ASN A 347 18.54 -16.45 41.42
#